data_97936acb6dc2bfa840bed10af35d2ccd
#
_entry.id   97936acb6dc2bfa840bed10af35d2ccd
#
_cell.length_a   1.000
_cell.length_b   1.000
_cell.length_c   1.000
_cell.angle_alpha   90.00
_cell.angle_beta   90.00
_cell.angle_gamma   90.00
#
_symmetry.space_group_name_H-M   'P 1'
#
loop_
_entity.id
_entity.type
_entity.pdbx_description
1 polymer ?
#
loop_
_entity_poly.entity_id
_entity_poly.type
_entity_poly.pdbx_seq_one_letter_code
_entity_poly.pdbx_strand_id
1 'polypeptide(L)'
;MKRINLLLFLLLPITLWALASCSKEDNVTPLDATFTLSKAELQFAKSGGETLLYVRGSEKPVVSSSETWLKVTSLASTSKVVYKYQVVVDSNSTYNDRKTTLSVNVGGETKQVDVSQMSTEGLVIKSEKTMNIDANGGVISVKLQANNPLTTTLSADWLSEIPLTRANMKDETHQFQVTKNFGSARTSTISFTLSHGDVSLTESVTINQQAGTHAGGMTHSAKELAALMVPGWNLGNTLEAGDAANNFTNQGGLSCETAWQATKTTQKVIDEVKKQGFKSVRLPISWVMGHLTDKAKMSIDEAWMARVKEVVNYCLADGLYVIINDHWDGGWLEVDGFSRSRDNFQVVDEATITEKTKQLKALWTNIAQAFKDYDEHVVFAGLNEPFQEYKLFNGHHQELTPILQRYNQAFVDAVRATGGNNASRVLVVQGPATNIQSTCNYLQMPQDTKTDRLMVEVHYYDPWNFTSGAVSTWNDKNSIKDDFDKLKTAFIDRNIPVIIGECGAGWQKNEASFNTTLKSWYATVFESAVRRGIVPFAWDINVSNYPNISIIDRHQLNVWNKPAMEGINAGVAAAK
;
A
#
# COMPACT_ATOMS: atom_id res chain seq x y z
N MET A 1 -16.47 8.47 17.63
CA MET A 1 -16.16 9.41 18.73
C MET A 1 -14.88 10.13 18.34
N LYS A 2 -15.02 11.39 17.93
CA LYS A 2 -13.89 12.25 17.53
C LYS A 2 -13.07 12.60 18.79
N ARG A 3 -11.83 12.19 18.84
CA ARG A 3 -10.88 12.74 19.82
C ARG A 3 -10.38 14.07 19.29
N ILE A 4 -10.86 15.13 19.86
CA ILE A 4 -10.33 16.48 19.71
C ILE A 4 -9.03 16.51 20.52
N ASN A 5 -7.90 16.60 19.84
CA ASN A 5 -6.64 16.95 20.50
C ASN A 5 -6.69 18.44 20.82
N LEU A 6 -6.98 18.72 22.07
CA LEU A 6 -6.88 20.05 22.69
C LEU A 6 -5.39 20.35 22.85
N LEU A 7 -4.84 21.19 21.97
CA LEU A 7 -3.53 21.80 22.21
C LEU A 7 -3.69 22.71 23.41
N LEU A 8 -3.13 22.29 24.53
CA LEU A 8 -3.00 23.10 25.73
C LEU A 8 -1.97 24.20 25.43
N PHE A 9 -2.45 25.40 25.10
CA PHE A 9 -1.65 26.60 25.24
C PHE A 9 -1.33 26.74 26.74
N LEU A 10 -0.07 26.51 27.11
CA LEU A 10 0.44 26.90 28.41
C LEU A 10 0.42 28.43 28.48
N LEU A 11 -0.71 28.97 28.93
CA LEU A 11 -0.77 30.31 29.50
C LEU A 11 0.09 30.28 30.78
N LEU A 12 1.32 30.75 30.67
CA LEU A 12 2.06 31.18 31.85
C LEU A 12 1.20 32.20 32.59
N PRO A 13 1.03 32.05 33.91
CA PRO A 13 0.28 33.05 34.66
C PRO A 13 1.02 34.39 34.58
N ILE A 14 0.37 35.33 33.92
CA ILE A 14 0.72 36.75 34.09
C ILE A 14 0.46 37.01 35.57
N THR A 15 1.50 37.01 36.36
CA THR A 15 1.42 37.58 37.70
C THR A 15 1.19 39.07 37.51
N LEU A 16 -0.08 39.43 37.51
CA LEU A 16 -0.51 40.80 37.68
C LEU A 16 -0.05 41.23 39.06
N TRP A 17 1.08 41.90 39.12
CA TRP A 17 1.38 42.70 40.28
C TRP A 17 0.38 43.83 40.31
N ALA A 18 -0.69 43.61 41.07
CA ALA A 18 -1.57 44.68 41.44
C ALA A 18 -0.69 45.78 42.10
N LEU A 19 -0.49 46.83 41.35
CA LEU A 19 -0.04 48.10 41.95
C LEU A 19 -1.20 48.58 42.82
N ALA A 20 -1.19 48.11 44.06
CA ALA A 20 -1.97 48.78 45.10
C ALA A 20 -1.51 50.23 45.12
N SER A 21 -2.38 51.12 44.68
CA SER A 21 -2.24 52.56 44.86
C SER A 21 -2.26 52.80 46.37
N CYS A 22 -1.11 52.70 46.99
CA CYS A 22 -0.91 53.29 48.30
C CYS A 22 -0.46 54.73 48.03
N SER A 23 -1.33 55.69 48.25
CA SER A 23 -1.00 57.07 48.47
C SER A 23 -0.22 57.20 49.81
N LYS A 24 1.00 56.79 49.82
CA LYS A 24 2.07 57.24 50.74
C LYS A 24 3.20 57.66 49.86
N GLU A 25 3.55 58.94 49.96
CA GLU A 25 4.82 59.42 49.46
C GLU A 25 5.89 58.46 49.96
N ASP A 26 6.47 57.66 49.06
CA ASP A 26 7.60 56.85 49.37
C ASP A 26 8.78 57.78 49.68
N ASN A 27 9.07 57.92 50.96
CA ASN A 27 10.28 58.59 51.48
C ASN A 27 11.53 57.69 51.25
N VAL A 28 11.61 57.02 50.10
CA VAL A 28 12.79 56.32 49.66
C VAL A 28 13.73 57.34 49.04
N THR A 29 14.85 57.59 49.70
CA THR A 29 15.88 58.40 49.07
C THR A 29 16.39 57.73 47.80
N PRO A 30 16.70 58.44 46.74
CA PRO A 30 17.23 57.86 45.49
C PRO A 30 18.42 56.94 45.69
N LEU A 31 19.27 57.19 46.70
CA LEU A 31 20.44 56.42 47.04
C LEU A 31 20.15 54.97 47.55
N ASP A 32 18.93 54.69 48.03
CA ASP A 32 18.55 53.38 48.59
C ASP A 32 17.76 52.54 47.60
N ALA A 33 17.54 52.99 46.36
CA ALA A 33 16.75 52.29 45.39
C ALA A 33 17.53 51.15 44.72
N THR A 34 17.18 49.90 45.03
CA THR A 34 17.74 48.70 44.36
C THR A 34 17.51 48.77 42.87
N PHE A 35 18.58 48.54 42.08
CA PHE A 35 18.48 48.48 40.63
C PHE A 35 17.70 47.20 40.16
N THR A 36 16.51 47.38 39.61
CA THR A 36 15.68 46.29 39.09
C THR A 36 15.05 46.65 37.73
N LEU A 37 14.84 45.64 36.93
CA LEU A 37 14.16 45.70 35.62
C LEU A 37 12.80 45.01 35.70
N SER A 38 11.76 45.60 35.09
CA SER A 38 10.43 44.98 35.01
C SER A 38 10.40 43.74 34.11
N LYS A 39 11.32 43.64 33.17
CA LYS A 39 11.47 42.51 32.24
C LYS A 39 12.95 42.25 31.99
N ALA A 40 13.33 40.97 31.96
CA ALA A 40 14.65 40.51 31.57
C ALA A 40 14.73 40.16 30.06
N GLU A 41 13.60 39.99 29.41
CA GLU A 41 13.49 39.70 27.99
C GLU A 41 12.29 40.42 27.36
N LEU A 42 12.40 40.76 26.07
CA LEU A 42 11.35 41.33 25.23
C LEU A 42 11.28 40.53 23.95
N GLN A 43 10.08 40.04 23.62
CA GLN A 43 9.84 39.27 22.40
C GLN A 43 8.85 40.02 21.51
N PHE A 44 9.17 40.12 20.22
CA PHE A 44 8.36 40.80 19.23
C PHE A 44 8.03 39.88 18.05
N ALA A 45 6.82 40.04 17.53
CA ALA A 45 6.44 39.43 16.27
C ALA A 45 7.19 40.10 15.09
N LYS A 46 7.15 39.50 13.91
CA LYS A 46 7.75 40.03 12.68
C LYS A 46 7.26 41.46 12.30
N SER A 47 6.01 41.76 12.64
CA SER A 47 5.45 43.10 12.40
C SER A 47 6.10 44.22 13.23
N GLY A 48 6.95 43.85 14.20
CA GLY A 48 7.45 44.79 15.19
C GLY A 48 6.39 45.14 16.23
N GLY A 49 6.51 46.31 16.79
CA GLY A 49 5.57 46.78 17.80
C GLY A 49 6.27 47.59 18.90
N GLU A 50 5.54 47.88 19.96
CA GLU A 50 6.05 48.65 21.10
C GLU A 50 5.72 47.97 22.44
N THR A 51 6.58 48.21 23.42
CA THR A 51 6.35 47.77 24.81
C THR A 51 6.97 48.78 25.78
N LEU A 52 6.59 48.68 27.06
CA LEU A 52 7.15 49.49 28.11
C LEU A 52 8.14 48.68 28.94
N LEU A 53 9.29 49.28 29.23
CA LEU A 53 10.30 48.79 30.18
C LEU A 53 10.36 49.78 31.36
N TYR A 54 10.12 49.27 32.55
CA TYR A 54 10.28 50.02 33.79
C TYR A 54 11.60 49.65 34.43
N VAL A 55 12.36 50.67 34.81
CA VAL A 55 13.65 50.56 35.49
C VAL A 55 13.56 51.26 36.83
N ARG A 56 13.83 50.56 37.89
CA ARG A 56 13.98 51.13 39.23
C ARG A 56 15.47 51.33 39.50
N GLY A 57 15.86 52.46 39.99
CA GLY A 57 17.26 52.76 40.28
C GLY A 57 17.45 54.05 41.06
N SER A 58 18.65 54.25 41.64
CA SER A 58 19.02 55.40 42.44
C SER A 58 19.15 56.70 41.62
N GLU A 59 19.39 56.56 40.35
CA GLU A 59 19.50 57.69 39.42
C GLU A 59 18.91 57.35 38.05
N LYS A 60 18.79 58.35 37.16
CA LYS A 60 18.19 58.17 35.82
C LYS A 60 19.00 57.16 35.01
N PRO A 61 18.41 56.04 34.61
CA PRO A 61 19.08 55.03 33.81
C PRO A 61 19.48 55.55 32.42
N VAL A 62 20.64 55.08 31.94
CA VAL A 62 21.04 55.19 30.55
C VAL A 62 20.68 53.86 29.89
N VAL A 63 19.74 53.90 28.93
CA VAL A 63 19.32 52.70 28.17
C VAL A 63 19.77 52.86 26.73
N SER A 64 20.50 51.88 26.19
CA SER A 64 21.06 51.92 24.85
C SER A 64 20.98 50.59 24.14
N SER A 65 20.90 50.64 22.81
CA SER A 65 21.03 49.51 21.89
C SER A 65 21.97 49.92 20.75
N SER A 66 22.71 48.97 20.22
CA SER A 66 23.51 49.16 18.99
C SER A 66 22.70 49.01 17.72
N GLU A 67 21.47 48.52 17.80
CA GLU A 67 20.67 48.14 16.66
C GLU A 67 19.79 49.27 16.15
N THR A 68 19.79 49.51 14.83
CA THR A 68 19.00 50.55 14.20
C THR A 68 17.50 50.26 14.14
N TRP A 69 17.12 48.98 14.21
CA TRP A 69 15.74 48.49 14.19
C TRP A 69 15.05 48.50 15.56
N LEU A 70 15.78 48.88 16.61
CA LEU A 70 15.33 48.97 18.00
C LEU A 70 15.54 50.39 18.55
N LYS A 71 14.44 51.05 18.83
CA LYS A 71 14.47 52.43 19.37
C LYS A 71 13.98 52.46 20.80
N VAL A 72 14.70 53.16 21.65
CA VAL A 72 14.34 53.34 23.06
C VAL A 72 14.17 54.83 23.36
N THR A 73 13.03 55.18 23.92
CA THR A 73 12.69 56.54 24.28
C THR A 73 12.32 56.66 25.74
N SER A 74 12.98 57.54 26.48
CA SER A 74 12.62 57.83 27.87
C SER A 74 11.30 58.60 27.91
N LEU A 75 10.34 58.11 28.69
CA LEU A 75 9.05 58.76 28.90
C LEU A 75 9.05 59.48 30.25
N ALA A 76 8.16 60.48 30.38
CA ALA A 76 7.98 61.18 31.62
C ALA A 76 7.56 60.25 32.76
N SER A 77 8.16 60.40 33.92
CA SER A 77 7.81 59.69 35.15
C SER A 77 7.70 60.69 36.30
N THR A 78 6.73 60.53 37.15
CA THR A 78 6.54 61.29 38.36
C THR A 78 7.35 60.73 39.54
N SER A 79 7.85 59.51 39.43
CA SER A 79 8.67 58.83 40.41
C SER A 79 10.12 59.29 40.30
N LYS A 80 10.77 59.47 41.45
CA LYS A 80 12.22 59.77 41.55
C LYS A 80 13.11 58.55 41.44
N VAL A 81 12.52 57.35 41.49
CA VAL A 81 13.26 56.06 41.52
C VAL A 81 12.75 55.03 40.51
N VAL A 82 11.62 55.28 39.83
CA VAL A 82 11.09 54.43 38.75
C VAL A 82 11.05 55.21 37.47
N TYR A 83 11.76 54.74 36.46
CA TYR A 83 11.89 55.37 35.15
C TYR A 83 11.18 54.51 34.10
N LYS A 84 10.55 55.14 33.12
CA LYS A 84 9.75 54.49 32.12
C LYS A 84 10.38 54.70 30.76
N TYR A 85 10.56 53.64 30.01
CA TYR A 85 11.07 53.65 28.66
C TYR A 85 10.07 52.95 27.70
N GLN A 86 9.82 53.58 26.56
CA GLN A 86 9.15 53.00 25.43
C GLN A 86 10.21 52.31 24.56
N VAL A 87 10.03 51.03 24.31
CA VAL A 87 10.87 50.24 23.41
C VAL A 87 10.04 49.97 22.15
N VAL A 88 10.50 50.46 21.00
CA VAL A 88 9.84 50.32 19.69
C VAL A 88 10.75 49.50 18.80
N VAL A 89 10.17 48.52 18.14
CA VAL A 89 10.85 47.58 17.23
C VAL A 89 10.22 47.71 15.84
N ASP A 90 11.04 48.02 14.83
CA ASP A 90 10.60 48.10 13.43
C ASP A 90 10.28 46.70 12.89
N SER A 91 9.45 46.57 11.82
CA SER A 91 9.13 45.29 11.20
C SER A 91 10.37 44.54 10.70
N ASN A 92 10.39 43.23 10.86
CA ASN A 92 11.43 42.34 10.31
C ASN A 92 10.97 41.70 9.00
N SER A 93 11.42 42.26 7.88
CA SER A 93 11.15 41.73 6.54
C SER A 93 12.19 40.71 6.06
N THR A 94 13.17 40.35 6.93
CA THR A 94 14.20 39.37 6.61
C THR A 94 13.75 37.95 6.99
N TYR A 95 14.39 36.94 6.42
CA TYR A 95 14.15 35.51 6.74
C TYR A 95 14.96 35.02 7.95
N ASN A 96 15.58 35.95 8.70
CA ASN A 96 16.34 35.62 9.90
C ASN A 96 15.73 36.30 11.12
N ASP A 97 15.62 35.57 12.22
CA ASP A 97 15.30 36.17 13.50
C ASP A 97 16.35 37.18 13.89
N ARG A 98 15.92 38.27 14.51
CA ARG A 98 16.81 39.30 15.06
C ARG A 98 16.93 39.10 16.55
N LYS A 99 18.14 39.20 17.06
CA LYS A 99 18.44 39.15 18.51
C LYS A 99 19.45 40.23 18.85
N THR A 100 19.22 40.91 19.94
CA THR A 100 20.12 41.91 20.50
C THR A 100 19.88 42.01 22.02
N THR A 101 20.67 42.88 22.68
CA THR A 101 20.46 43.22 24.09
C THR A 101 20.30 44.72 24.23
N LEU A 102 19.41 45.16 25.12
CA LEU A 102 19.41 46.51 25.67
C LEU A 102 20.32 46.57 26.86
N SER A 103 21.27 47.48 26.83
CA SER A 103 22.11 47.77 27.98
C SER A 103 21.45 48.84 28.84
N VAL A 104 21.20 48.53 30.09
CA VAL A 104 20.61 49.47 31.09
C VAL A 104 21.62 49.73 32.18
N ASN A 105 22.10 50.96 32.28
CA ASN A 105 23.08 51.36 33.26
C ASN A 105 22.46 52.30 34.28
N VAL A 106 22.73 52.05 35.57
CA VAL A 106 22.33 52.88 36.73
C VAL A 106 23.51 52.97 37.67
N GLY A 107 24.05 54.18 37.88
CA GLY A 107 25.12 54.39 38.86
C GLY A 107 26.38 53.56 38.61
N GLY A 108 26.69 53.22 37.37
CA GLY A 108 27.81 52.34 36.99
C GLY A 108 27.52 50.85 36.98
N GLU A 109 26.41 50.39 37.56
CA GLU A 109 25.92 48.99 37.41
C GLU A 109 25.16 48.84 36.09
N THR A 110 25.44 47.75 35.35
CA THR A 110 24.78 47.48 34.06
C THR A 110 24.03 46.15 34.13
N LYS A 111 22.76 46.17 33.71
CA LYS A 111 21.93 44.98 33.43
C LYS A 111 21.55 44.92 31.96
N GLN A 112 21.37 43.69 31.47
CA GLN A 112 20.96 43.42 30.07
C GLN A 112 19.49 43.01 30.03
N VAL A 113 18.79 43.44 28.96
CA VAL A 113 17.48 42.93 28.59
C VAL A 113 17.61 42.29 27.22
N ASP A 114 17.34 40.99 27.12
CA ASP A 114 17.38 40.31 25.84
C ASP A 114 16.18 40.73 24.98
N VAL A 115 16.45 41.04 23.71
CA VAL A 115 15.40 41.40 22.74
C VAL A 115 15.49 40.43 21.57
N SER A 116 14.37 39.79 21.26
CA SER A 116 14.21 38.92 20.11
C SER A 116 13.03 39.34 19.26
N GLN A 117 13.17 39.20 17.94
CA GLN A 117 12.11 39.45 16.98
C GLN A 117 12.07 38.32 15.93
N MET A 118 10.88 37.81 15.69
CA MET A 118 10.65 36.76 14.70
C MET A 118 10.93 37.25 13.27
N SER A 119 11.37 36.32 12.41
CA SER A 119 11.58 36.55 10.99
C SER A 119 10.28 36.49 10.18
N THR A 120 10.33 36.94 8.94
CA THR A 120 9.31 36.66 7.93
C THR A 120 9.46 35.22 7.46
N GLU A 121 8.34 34.50 7.31
CA GLU A 121 8.32 33.12 6.81
C GLU A 121 8.76 33.09 5.34
N GLY A 122 9.56 32.10 4.98
CA GLY A 122 10.04 31.89 3.62
C GLY A 122 10.18 30.43 3.25
N LEU A 123 9.66 30.09 2.08
CA LEU A 123 9.81 28.77 1.45
C LEU A 123 10.10 28.98 -0.03
N VAL A 124 11.22 28.46 -0.52
CA VAL A 124 11.64 28.61 -1.92
C VAL A 124 12.23 27.32 -2.45
N ILE A 125 11.67 26.76 -3.51
CA ILE A 125 12.27 25.65 -4.27
C ILE A 125 13.45 26.20 -5.09
N LYS A 126 14.62 25.60 -4.94
CA LYS A 126 15.87 25.94 -5.65
C LYS A 126 16.18 25.01 -6.82
N SER A 127 15.66 23.79 -6.79
CA SER A 127 15.74 22.87 -7.91
C SER A 127 14.69 23.17 -8.97
N GLU A 128 14.72 22.43 -10.08
CA GLU A 128 13.66 22.48 -11.08
C GLU A 128 12.30 22.16 -10.48
N LYS A 129 11.26 22.94 -10.84
CA LYS A 129 9.87 22.71 -10.40
C LYS A 129 9.17 21.59 -11.19
N THR A 130 9.79 21.11 -12.26
CA THR A 130 9.34 19.96 -13.05
C THR A 130 10.52 19.04 -13.29
N MET A 131 10.44 17.81 -12.83
CA MET A 131 11.48 16.80 -13.02
C MET A 131 10.94 15.69 -13.92
N ASN A 132 11.71 15.34 -14.95
CA ASN A 132 11.41 14.24 -15.85
C ASN A 132 12.34 13.06 -15.51
N ILE A 133 11.77 11.88 -15.31
CA ILE A 133 12.49 10.67 -15.00
C ILE A 133 12.07 9.56 -15.97
N ASP A 134 13.01 8.67 -16.31
CA ASP A 134 12.70 7.53 -17.16
C ASP A 134 11.82 6.48 -16.43
N ALA A 135 11.38 5.47 -17.15
CA ALA A 135 10.55 4.42 -16.59
C ALA A 135 11.23 3.60 -15.49
N ASN A 136 12.57 3.52 -15.46
CA ASN A 136 13.25 2.74 -14.42
C ASN A 136 13.16 3.39 -13.04
N GLY A 137 12.77 4.66 -12.98
CA GLY A 137 12.71 5.39 -11.72
C GLY A 137 14.10 5.71 -11.17
N GLY A 138 14.23 5.76 -9.85
CA GLY A 138 15.49 6.06 -9.17
C GLY A 138 15.30 7.15 -8.11
N VAL A 139 16.42 7.71 -7.63
CA VAL A 139 16.39 8.76 -6.61
C VAL A 139 16.39 10.13 -7.28
N ILE A 140 15.43 10.97 -6.90
CA ILE A 140 15.40 12.39 -7.23
C ILE A 140 15.71 13.23 -5.99
N SER A 141 16.23 14.43 -6.20
CA SER A 141 16.59 15.35 -5.12
C SER A 141 15.94 16.71 -5.34
N VAL A 142 15.14 17.16 -4.38
CA VAL A 142 14.55 18.50 -4.35
C VAL A 142 15.35 19.36 -3.39
N LYS A 143 15.96 20.44 -3.91
CA LYS A 143 16.66 21.45 -3.10
C LYS A 143 15.73 22.61 -2.84
N LEU A 144 15.65 23.02 -1.59
CA LEU A 144 14.83 24.13 -1.16
C LEU A 144 15.47 24.92 -0.02
N GLN A 145 14.97 26.11 0.24
CA GLN A 145 15.27 26.90 1.43
C GLN A 145 13.98 27.17 2.19
N ALA A 146 14.01 26.90 3.49
CA ALA A 146 12.94 27.22 4.40
C ALA A 146 13.51 27.71 5.73
N ASN A 147 12.82 28.61 6.40
CA ASN A 147 13.23 29.11 7.71
C ASN A 147 12.37 28.57 8.87
N ASN A 148 11.43 27.70 8.57
CA ASN A 148 10.61 26.97 9.56
C ASN A 148 10.44 25.52 9.12
N PRO A 149 10.09 24.59 10.04
CA PRO A 149 9.89 23.18 9.71
C PRO A 149 8.84 22.97 8.62
N LEU A 150 9.10 21.98 7.74
CA LEU A 150 8.25 21.63 6.61
C LEU A 150 7.47 20.34 6.87
N THR A 151 6.30 20.28 6.24
CA THR A 151 5.55 19.03 6.03
C THR A 151 5.61 18.69 4.55
N THR A 152 6.06 17.47 4.23
CA THR A 152 6.07 16.94 2.86
C THR A 152 4.78 16.14 2.61
N THR A 153 4.14 16.36 1.46
CA THR A 153 2.99 15.60 1.00
C THR A 153 3.26 15.05 -0.39
N LEU A 154 3.05 13.74 -0.56
CA LEU A 154 3.18 13.03 -1.82
C LEU A 154 1.79 12.73 -2.38
N SER A 155 1.55 13.02 -3.65
CA SER A 155 0.22 12.78 -4.26
C SER A 155 0.10 11.41 -4.96
N ALA A 156 1.11 10.53 -4.83
CA ALA A 156 1.09 9.20 -5.43
C ALA A 156 1.92 8.18 -4.64
N ASP A 157 1.47 6.94 -4.69
CA ASP A 157 2.07 5.77 -4.03
C ASP A 157 3.41 5.29 -4.61
N TRP A 158 3.75 5.73 -5.82
CA TRP A 158 5.01 5.42 -6.48
C TRP A 158 6.17 6.37 -6.14
N LEU A 159 5.93 7.32 -5.23
CA LEU A 159 6.92 8.20 -4.62
C LEU A 159 7.04 7.87 -3.14
N SER A 160 8.26 7.85 -2.61
CA SER A 160 8.50 7.78 -1.17
C SER A 160 9.65 8.69 -0.78
N GLU A 161 9.50 9.40 0.35
CA GLU A 161 10.55 10.25 0.88
C GLU A 161 11.62 9.38 1.58
N ILE A 162 12.87 9.65 1.27
CA ILE A 162 14.01 9.01 1.93
C ILE A 162 14.30 9.85 3.20
N PRO A 163 14.24 9.26 4.41
CA PRO A 163 14.44 9.99 5.65
C PRO A 163 15.77 10.76 5.68
N LEU A 164 15.70 12.05 6.00
CA LEU A 164 16.87 12.90 6.13
C LEU A 164 17.46 12.81 7.53
N THR A 165 18.79 12.68 7.63
CA THR A 165 19.52 12.98 8.85
C THR A 165 19.65 14.51 8.94
N ARG A 166 18.89 15.15 9.82
CA ARG A 166 18.85 16.62 9.96
C ARG A 166 20.15 17.18 10.53
N ALA A 167 20.70 18.17 9.84
CA ALA A 167 21.66 19.13 10.39
C ALA A 167 21.19 20.53 9.96
N ASN A 168 20.97 21.40 10.96
CA ASN A 168 20.73 22.86 10.93
C ASN A 168 20.17 23.52 9.68
N MET A 169 19.00 24.15 9.86
CA MET A 169 18.21 24.86 8.85
C MET A 169 18.95 25.98 8.12
N LYS A 170 19.11 25.86 6.80
CA LYS A 170 19.14 26.95 5.79
C LYS A 170 18.97 26.46 4.36
N ASP A 171 19.64 25.38 3.97
CA ASP A 171 19.47 24.71 2.68
C ASP A 171 19.12 23.25 2.97
N GLU A 172 17.97 22.79 2.51
CA GLU A 172 17.53 21.42 2.67
C GLU A 172 17.55 20.70 1.31
N THR A 173 17.95 19.44 1.31
CA THR A 173 17.84 18.57 0.14
C THR A 173 17.01 17.37 0.52
N HIS A 174 15.78 17.31 0.04
CA HIS A 174 14.88 16.18 0.21
C HIS A 174 15.11 15.19 -0.92
N GLN A 175 15.22 13.92 -0.58
CA GLN A 175 15.39 12.84 -1.53
C GLN A 175 14.14 11.96 -1.57
N PHE A 176 13.76 11.55 -2.79
CA PHE A 176 12.59 10.70 -3.00
C PHE A 176 12.97 9.53 -3.89
N GLN A 177 12.54 8.35 -3.49
CA GLN A 177 12.60 7.17 -4.34
C GLN A 177 11.40 7.20 -5.29
N VAL A 178 11.66 7.11 -6.58
CA VAL A 178 10.65 6.92 -7.64
C VAL A 178 10.71 5.47 -8.07
N THR A 179 9.61 4.74 -7.91
CA THR A 179 9.56 3.32 -8.30
C THR A 179 9.54 3.16 -9.81
N LYS A 180 9.98 1.98 -10.30
CA LYS A 180 9.89 1.65 -11.72
C LYS A 180 8.46 1.72 -12.22
N ASN A 181 8.26 2.29 -13.41
CA ASN A 181 6.97 2.32 -14.09
C ASN A 181 6.91 1.17 -15.12
N PHE A 182 5.89 0.34 -15.02
CA PHE A 182 5.64 -0.72 -15.98
C PHE A 182 4.49 -0.40 -16.93
N GLY A 183 3.65 0.59 -16.60
CA GLY A 183 2.50 1.03 -17.36
C GLY A 183 2.72 2.31 -18.15
N SER A 184 1.65 3.04 -18.39
CA SER A 184 1.63 4.33 -19.10
C SER A 184 2.46 5.39 -18.39
N ALA A 185 2.86 6.45 -19.12
CA ALA A 185 3.50 7.62 -18.51
C ALA A 185 2.61 8.19 -17.40
N ARG A 186 3.23 8.62 -16.32
CA ARG A 186 2.49 9.09 -15.14
C ARG A 186 3.10 10.37 -14.56
N THR A 187 2.27 11.16 -13.92
CA THR A 187 2.65 12.43 -13.31
C THR A 187 2.17 12.48 -11.87
N SER A 188 2.96 13.06 -11.01
CA SER A 188 2.61 13.28 -9.60
C SER A 188 3.22 14.59 -9.10
N THR A 189 2.84 15.01 -7.90
CA THR A 189 3.31 16.23 -7.27
C THR A 189 3.85 15.95 -5.88
N ILE A 190 4.98 16.55 -5.56
CA ILE A 190 5.55 16.63 -4.21
C ILE A 190 5.30 18.05 -3.72
N SER A 191 4.58 18.20 -2.62
CA SER A 191 4.26 19.48 -2.02
C SER A 191 4.96 19.64 -0.69
N PHE A 192 5.57 20.81 -0.47
CA PHE A 192 6.22 21.20 0.76
C PHE A 192 5.40 22.33 1.37
N THR A 193 4.95 22.16 2.60
CA THR A 193 4.15 23.13 3.32
C THR A 193 4.87 23.59 4.58
N LEU A 194 5.10 24.88 4.70
CA LEU A 194 5.56 25.56 5.89
C LEU A 194 4.35 26.16 6.60
N SER A 195 4.13 25.82 7.86
CA SER A 195 3.06 26.38 8.68
C SER A 195 3.65 26.98 9.95
N HIS A 196 3.41 28.30 10.16
CA HIS A 196 3.86 28.99 11.36
C HIS A 196 2.83 30.06 11.75
N GLY A 197 2.18 29.90 12.91
CA GLY A 197 1.05 30.73 13.32
C GLY A 197 -0.09 30.64 12.30
N ASP A 198 -0.57 31.79 11.85
CA ASP A 198 -1.64 31.89 10.85
C ASP A 198 -1.13 31.88 9.39
N VAL A 199 0.18 31.71 9.19
CA VAL A 199 0.81 31.69 7.87
C VAL A 199 1.03 30.25 7.41
N SER A 200 0.57 29.94 6.20
CA SER A 200 0.83 28.69 5.51
C SER A 200 1.35 28.99 4.10
N LEU A 201 2.56 28.54 3.80
CA LEU A 201 3.19 28.63 2.48
C LEU A 201 3.35 27.23 1.91
N THR A 202 2.93 27.05 0.66
CA THR A 202 3.09 25.75 -0.04
C THR A 202 3.79 25.97 -1.38
N GLU A 203 4.82 25.19 -1.63
CA GLU A 203 5.54 25.09 -2.90
C GLU A 203 5.53 23.65 -3.39
N SER A 204 5.49 23.42 -4.69
CA SER A 204 5.35 22.07 -5.25
C SER A 204 6.31 21.83 -6.41
N VAL A 205 6.71 20.55 -6.53
CA VAL A 205 7.49 20.01 -7.65
C VAL A 205 6.67 18.95 -8.36
N THR A 206 6.57 19.04 -9.67
CA THR A 206 5.91 18.06 -10.54
C THR A 206 6.92 17.01 -11.00
N ILE A 207 6.58 15.75 -10.86
CA ILE A 207 7.38 14.63 -11.31
C ILE A 207 6.66 13.93 -12.46
N ASN A 208 7.27 13.92 -13.64
CA ASN A 208 6.79 13.22 -14.83
C ASN A 208 7.66 11.98 -15.04
N GLN A 209 7.06 10.79 -14.98
CA GLN A 209 7.76 9.54 -15.26
C GLN A 209 7.30 8.97 -16.60
N GLN A 210 8.28 8.60 -17.44
CA GLN A 210 8.03 8.00 -18.74
C GLN A 210 7.28 6.66 -18.62
N ALA A 211 6.60 6.28 -19.71
CA ALA A 211 5.95 4.98 -19.83
C ALA A 211 6.97 3.84 -19.74
N GLY A 212 6.59 2.76 -19.09
CA GLY A 212 7.38 1.55 -18.96
C GLY A 212 7.29 0.63 -20.18
N THR A 213 8.01 -0.48 -20.11
CA THR A 213 8.04 -1.51 -21.19
C THR A 213 6.73 -2.28 -21.32
N HIS A 214 5.87 -2.27 -20.29
CA HIS A 214 4.54 -2.90 -20.26
C HIS A 214 3.41 -1.87 -20.36
N ALA A 215 3.66 -0.75 -21.03
CA ALA A 215 2.64 0.25 -21.39
C ALA A 215 1.83 -0.15 -22.64
N GLY A 216 1.92 -1.41 -23.06
CA GLY A 216 1.17 -1.97 -24.17
C GLY A 216 -0.34 -1.99 -23.93
N GLY A 217 -1.08 -2.30 -24.99
CA GLY A 217 -2.51 -2.52 -24.91
C GLY A 217 -2.84 -3.99 -24.63
N MET A 218 -4.07 -4.36 -24.99
CA MET A 218 -4.60 -5.73 -24.93
C MET A 218 -4.60 -6.31 -26.35
N THR A 219 -3.44 -6.80 -26.79
CA THR A 219 -3.23 -7.21 -28.20
C THR A 219 -3.65 -8.66 -28.46
N HIS A 220 -3.44 -9.56 -27.49
CA HIS A 220 -3.75 -10.98 -27.63
C HIS A 220 -5.17 -11.30 -27.18
N SER A 221 -5.85 -12.19 -27.90
CA SER A 221 -7.06 -12.86 -27.41
C SER A 221 -6.76 -13.70 -26.17
N ALA A 222 -7.79 -14.12 -25.43
CA ALA A 222 -7.63 -15.00 -24.28
C ALA A 222 -6.89 -16.30 -24.66
N LYS A 223 -7.16 -16.86 -25.84
CA LYS A 223 -6.52 -18.09 -26.34
C LYS A 223 -5.04 -17.90 -26.66
N GLU A 224 -4.69 -16.80 -27.32
CA GLU A 224 -3.29 -16.48 -27.62
C GLU A 224 -2.51 -16.20 -26.33
N LEU A 225 -3.13 -15.47 -25.40
CA LEU A 225 -2.53 -15.17 -24.09
C LEU A 225 -2.30 -16.45 -23.29
N ALA A 226 -3.27 -17.36 -23.22
CA ALA A 226 -3.15 -18.65 -22.55
C ALA A 226 -1.94 -19.44 -23.07
N ALA A 227 -1.70 -19.45 -24.38
CA ALA A 227 -0.54 -20.15 -24.96
C ALA A 227 0.81 -19.58 -24.50
N LEU A 228 0.88 -18.28 -24.17
CA LEU A 228 2.08 -17.61 -23.69
C LEU A 228 2.35 -17.83 -22.20
N MET A 229 1.34 -18.26 -21.44
CA MET A 229 1.37 -18.37 -19.97
C MET A 229 1.91 -19.73 -19.47
N VAL A 230 2.17 -20.71 -20.34
CA VAL A 230 2.54 -22.09 -19.99
C VAL A 230 4.05 -22.24 -19.75
N PRO A 231 4.48 -22.85 -18.64
CA PRO A 231 3.72 -23.27 -17.44
C PRO A 231 3.57 -22.15 -16.41
N GLY A 232 2.58 -22.29 -15.52
CA GLY A 232 2.31 -21.37 -14.43
C GLY A 232 2.73 -21.90 -13.05
N TRP A 233 2.90 -20.98 -12.11
CA TRP A 233 3.26 -21.22 -10.71
C TRP A 233 2.44 -20.34 -9.77
N ASN A 234 2.12 -20.82 -8.57
CA ASN A 234 1.41 -20.04 -7.55
C ASN A 234 2.36 -19.52 -6.47
N LEU A 235 2.24 -18.26 -6.11
CA LEU A 235 2.84 -17.68 -4.91
C LEU A 235 1.89 -17.96 -3.72
N GLY A 236 1.68 -19.23 -3.37
CA GLY A 236 0.74 -19.61 -2.31
C GLY A 236 1.27 -19.37 -0.90
N ASN A 237 0.36 -19.32 0.08
CA ASN A 237 0.62 -18.99 1.48
C ASN A 237 1.29 -17.64 1.71
N THR A 238 0.98 -16.65 0.89
CA THR A 238 1.67 -15.35 0.90
C THR A 238 0.69 -14.18 1.00
N LEU A 239 0.16 -13.68 -0.10
CA LEU A 239 -0.73 -12.52 -0.09
C LEU A 239 -2.18 -12.87 0.29
N GLU A 240 -2.54 -14.13 0.29
CA GLU A 240 -3.80 -14.66 0.80
C GLU A 240 -3.70 -15.11 2.26
N ALA A 241 -2.49 -15.08 2.84
CA ALA A 241 -2.25 -15.57 4.19
C ALA A 241 -2.89 -14.68 5.25
N GLY A 242 -3.20 -15.28 6.37
CA GLY A 242 -3.81 -14.59 7.48
C GLY A 242 -3.62 -15.31 8.82
N ASP A 243 -4.02 -14.67 9.92
CA ASP A 243 -3.92 -15.21 11.28
C ASP A 243 -5.00 -16.25 11.55
N ALA A 244 -4.70 -17.50 11.27
CA ALA A 244 -5.61 -18.62 11.51
C ALA A 244 -6.04 -18.75 13.00
N ALA A 245 -5.23 -18.29 13.95
CA ALA A 245 -5.53 -18.37 15.37
C ALA A 245 -6.74 -17.50 15.77
N ASN A 246 -7.00 -16.43 15.02
CA ASN A 246 -8.10 -15.50 15.26
C ASN A 246 -9.21 -15.64 14.20
N ASN A 247 -9.34 -16.76 13.53
CA ASN A 247 -10.28 -16.95 12.42
C ASN A 247 -10.20 -15.84 11.38
N PHE A 248 -8.99 -15.36 11.09
CA PHE A 248 -8.73 -14.26 10.16
C PHE A 248 -9.43 -12.93 10.52
N THR A 249 -9.84 -12.71 11.77
CA THR A 249 -10.59 -11.52 12.18
C THR A 249 -9.72 -10.33 12.54
N ASN A 250 -8.43 -10.54 12.85
CA ASN A 250 -7.49 -9.49 13.27
C ASN A 250 -6.34 -9.28 12.29
N GLN A 251 -6.51 -9.67 11.07
CA GLN A 251 -5.49 -9.55 10.06
C GLN A 251 -5.51 -8.15 9.49
N GLY A 252 -4.50 -7.43 9.72
CA GLY A 252 -4.32 -6.12 9.14
C GLY A 252 -2.87 -5.92 8.73
N GLY A 253 -2.68 -5.28 7.57
CA GLY A 253 -1.40 -4.80 7.15
C GLY A 253 -0.44 -5.85 6.57
N LEU A 254 0.80 -5.41 6.37
CA LEU A 254 1.81 -6.11 5.60
C LEU A 254 2.35 -7.40 6.25
N SER A 255 2.13 -7.60 7.55
CA SER A 255 2.61 -8.78 8.26
C SER A 255 1.87 -10.07 7.88
N CYS A 256 0.69 -9.97 7.25
CA CYS A 256 -0.06 -11.12 6.76
C CYS A 256 0.75 -11.96 5.77
N GLU A 257 1.57 -11.32 4.94
CA GLU A 257 2.41 -11.97 3.93
C GLU A 257 3.29 -13.10 4.48
N THR A 258 3.65 -13.04 5.75
CA THR A 258 4.50 -14.03 6.41
C THR A 258 3.79 -14.81 7.51
N ALA A 259 2.45 -14.79 7.55
CA ALA A 259 1.68 -15.48 8.59
C ALA A 259 1.68 -17.01 8.44
N TRP A 260 1.69 -17.53 7.21
CA TRP A 260 1.66 -18.97 6.94
C TRP A 260 3.00 -19.55 6.46
N GLN A 261 3.93 -18.70 6.06
CA GLN A 261 5.29 -19.03 5.68
C GLN A 261 6.23 -17.85 6.02
N ALA A 262 7.50 -18.08 6.27
CA ALA A 262 8.36 -17.07 6.91
C ALA A 262 9.08 -16.09 5.93
N THR A 263 8.96 -16.29 4.61
CA THR A 263 9.77 -15.55 3.63
C THR A 263 8.96 -14.44 2.96
N LYS A 264 9.35 -13.19 3.19
CA LYS A 264 8.81 -12.07 2.43
C LYS A 264 9.21 -12.17 0.96
N THR A 265 8.28 -11.96 0.04
CA THR A 265 8.55 -12.02 -1.40
C THR A 265 9.45 -10.87 -1.83
N THR A 266 10.48 -11.19 -2.59
CA THR A 266 11.42 -10.23 -3.18
C THR A 266 11.58 -10.50 -4.67
N GLN A 267 12.21 -9.58 -5.42
CA GLN A 267 12.56 -9.81 -6.81
C GLN A 267 13.31 -11.14 -7.00
N LYS A 268 14.25 -11.47 -6.10
CA LYS A 268 15.05 -12.72 -6.19
C LYS A 268 14.22 -14.00 -6.13
N VAL A 269 13.10 -13.99 -5.41
CA VAL A 269 12.17 -15.12 -5.39
C VAL A 269 11.57 -15.31 -6.79
N ILE A 270 11.15 -14.24 -7.42
CA ILE A 270 10.56 -14.26 -8.77
C ILE A 270 11.63 -14.60 -9.83
N ASP A 271 12.86 -14.07 -9.71
CA ASP A 271 13.99 -14.43 -10.56
C ASP A 271 14.22 -15.95 -10.54
N GLU A 272 14.13 -16.60 -9.36
CA GLU A 272 14.27 -18.06 -9.25
C GLU A 272 13.09 -18.79 -9.93
N VAL A 273 11.86 -18.32 -9.77
CA VAL A 273 10.67 -18.87 -10.46
C VAL A 273 10.87 -18.79 -11.99
N LYS A 274 11.30 -17.65 -12.49
CA LYS A 274 11.62 -17.46 -13.92
C LYS A 274 12.71 -18.39 -14.40
N LYS A 275 13.78 -18.54 -13.62
CA LYS A 275 14.92 -19.42 -13.90
C LYS A 275 14.50 -20.89 -14.01
N GLN A 276 13.50 -21.32 -13.23
CA GLN A 276 12.95 -22.68 -13.30
C GLN A 276 12.07 -22.90 -14.55
N GLY A 277 11.81 -21.87 -15.35
CA GLY A 277 11.15 -21.98 -16.65
C GLY A 277 9.67 -21.62 -16.65
N PHE A 278 9.12 -21.20 -15.53
CA PHE A 278 7.74 -20.71 -15.45
C PHE A 278 7.56 -19.44 -16.30
N LYS A 279 6.38 -19.28 -16.89
CA LYS A 279 6.02 -18.17 -17.77
C LYS A 279 4.96 -17.27 -17.15
N SER A 280 4.25 -17.77 -16.16
CA SER A 280 3.22 -17.02 -15.45
C SER A 280 3.21 -17.33 -13.96
N VAL A 281 2.74 -16.35 -13.18
CA VAL A 281 2.56 -16.45 -11.74
C VAL A 281 1.11 -16.13 -11.40
N ARG A 282 0.45 -17.02 -10.67
CA ARG A 282 -0.83 -16.71 -10.02
C ARG A 282 -0.52 -16.21 -8.62
N LEU A 283 -1.05 -15.06 -8.26
CA LEU A 283 -0.95 -14.43 -6.96
C LEU A 283 -2.30 -14.57 -6.26
N PRO A 284 -2.46 -15.56 -5.36
CA PRO A 284 -3.58 -15.59 -4.44
C PRO A 284 -3.54 -14.36 -3.53
N ILE A 285 -4.66 -13.63 -3.40
CA ILE A 285 -4.69 -12.37 -2.63
C ILE A 285 -5.96 -12.29 -1.79
N SER A 286 -5.83 -11.94 -0.52
CA SER A 286 -6.93 -11.48 0.32
C SER A 286 -7.04 -9.96 0.25
N TRP A 287 -8.25 -9.47 0.00
CA TRP A 287 -8.54 -8.04 -0.13
C TRP A 287 -9.47 -7.52 0.97
N VAL A 288 -10.37 -8.39 1.44
CA VAL A 288 -11.41 -8.04 2.40
C VAL A 288 -10.98 -8.29 3.83
N MET A 289 -10.33 -9.44 4.06
CA MET A 289 -9.89 -9.85 5.38
C MET A 289 -8.73 -9.00 5.89
N GLY A 290 -9.06 -8.02 6.74
CA GLY A 290 -8.05 -7.19 7.40
C GLY A 290 -7.41 -6.09 6.53
N HIS A 291 -7.85 -5.94 5.27
CA HIS A 291 -7.26 -5.00 4.31
C HIS A 291 -8.22 -3.91 3.81
N LEU A 292 -9.43 -3.81 4.37
CA LEU A 292 -10.37 -2.74 4.03
C LEU A 292 -10.30 -1.58 5.05
N THR A 293 -10.18 -0.36 4.53
CA THR A 293 -10.30 0.89 5.31
C THR A 293 -11.75 1.36 5.41
N ASP A 294 -12.59 1.02 4.42
CA ASP A 294 -14.03 1.32 4.38
C ASP A 294 -14.79 0.11 3.79
N LYS A 295 -15.47 -0.66 4.65
CA LYS A 295 -16.22 -1.85 4.23
C LYS A 295 -17.43 -1.53 3.35
N ALA A 296 -18.06 -0.37 3.53
CA ALA A 296 -19.24 0.00 2.73
C ALA A 296 -18.86 0.34 1.28
N LYS A 297 -17.66 0.86 1.07
CA LYS A 297 -17.11 1.19 -0.24
C LYS A 297 -16.15 0.14 -0.78
N MET A 298 -15.85 -0.90 -0.01
CA MET A 298 -14.81 -1.89 -0.30
C MET A 298 -13.46 -1.23 -0.62
N SER A 299 -13.12 -0.15 0.11
CA SER A 299 -11.88 0.60 -0.08
C SER A 299 -10.71 -0.17 0.52
N ILE A 300 -9.75 -0.52 -0.31
CA ILE A 300 -8.56 -1.30 0.07
C ILE A 300 -7.54 -0.37 0.74
N ASP A 301 -6.83 -0.86 1.75
CA ASP A 301 -5.71 -0.18 2.38
C ASP A 301 -4.62 0.16 1.35
N GLU A 302 -4.14 1.40 1.35
CA GLU A 302 -3.18 1.88 0.36
C GLU A 302 -1.82 1.18 0.45
N ALA A 303 -1.36 0.86 1.68
CA ALA A 303 -0.10 0.16 1.87
C ALA A 303 -0.19 -1.29 1.38
N TRP A 304 -1.35 -1.94 1.58
CA TRP A 304 -1.61 -3.26 1.03
C TRP A 304 -1.65 -3.26 -0.50
N MET A 305 -2.40 -2.33 -1.09
CA MET A 305 -2.44 -2.18 -2.55
C MET A 305 -1.05 -1.91 -3.15
N ALA A 306 -0.26 -1.06 -2.50
CA ALA A 306 1.11 -0.78 -2.91
C ALA A 306 1.99 -2.04 -2.84
N ARG A 307 1.83 -2.87 -1.79
CA ARG A 307 2.56 -4.14 -1.66
C ARG A 307 2.18 -5.15 -2.74
N VAL A 308 0.89 -5.30 -3.03
CA VAL A 308 0.44 -6.18 -4.12
C VAL A 308 1.02 -5.72 -5.46
N LYS A 309 0.95 -4.42 -5.77
CA LYS A 309 1.57 -3.86 -6.97
C LYS A 309 3.08 -4.10 -7.02
N GLU A 310 3.77 -4.01 -5.89
CA GLU A 310 5.22 -4.28 -5.82
C GLU A 310 5.53 -5.74 -6.25
N VAL A 311 4.76 -6.72 -5.74
CA VAL A 311 4.94 -8.14 -6.11
C VAL A 311 4.57 -8.38 -7.58
N VAL A 312 3.47 -7.79 -8.07
CA VAL A 312 3.12 -7.82 -9.50
C VAL A 312 4.28 -7.26 -10.35
N ASN A 313 4.86 -6.15 -9.93
CA ASN A 313 5.96 -5.51 -10.65
C ASN A 313 7.24 -6.37 -10.66
N TYR A 314 7.49 -7.17 -9.63
CA TYR A 314 8.58 -8.16 -9.66
C TYR A 314 8.38 -9.18 -10.78
N CYS A 315 7.16 -9.67 -10.95
CA CYS A 315 6.83 -10.61 -12.04
C CYS A 315 6.99 -9.96 -13.42
N LEU A 316 6.49 -8.73 -13.58
CA LEU A 316 6.60 -8.00 -14.85
C LEU A 316 8.04 -7.65 -15.20
N ALA A 317 8.90 -7.38 -14.21
CA ALA A 317 10.33 -7.13 -14.43
C ALA A 317 11.02 -8.32 -15.13
N ASP A 318 10.55 -9.53 -14.85
CA ASP A 318 11.03 -10.77 -15.47
C ASP A 318 10.24 -11.16 -16.73
N GLY A 319 9.30 -10.32 -17.18
CA GLY A 319 8.46 -10.60 -18.34
C GLY A 319 7.52 -11.79 -18.13
N LEU A 320 7.07 -12.01 -16.90
CA LEU A 320 6.09 -13.03 -16.56
C LEU A 320 4.67 -12.47 -16.68
N TYR A 321 3.73 -13.33 -17.07
CA TYR A 321 2.31 -13.03 -16.94
C TYR A 321 1.85 -13.22 -15.50
N VAL A 322 0.90 -12.41 -15.06
CA VAL A 322 0.43 -12.42 -13.67
C VAL A 322 -1.08 -12.56 -13.62
N ILE A 323 -1.57 -13.52 -12.86
CA ILE A 323 -3.00 -13.59 -12.50
C ILE A 323 -3.14 -13.12 -11.06
N ILE A 324 -3.98 -12.11 -10.82
CA ILE A 324 -4.42 -11.71 -9.49
C ILE A 324 -5.87 -12.11 -9.30
N ASN A 325 -6.23 -12.59 -8.10
CA ASN A 325 -7.58 -13.01 -7.79
C ASN A 325 -8.10 -12.39 -6.48
N ASP A 326 -9.38 -12.60 -6.21
CA ASP A 326 -9.94 -12.57 -4.86
C ASP A 326 -9.95 -14.03 -4.37
N HIS A 327 -9.01 -14.36 -3.47
CA HIS A 327 -8.81 -15.75 -3.05
C HIS A 327 -9.95 -16.20 -2.13
N TRP A 328 -9.73 -17.15 -1.22
CA TRP A 328 -10.77 -17.54 -0.27
C TRP A 328 -11.23 -16.36 0.61
N ASP A 329 -10.30 -15.51 1.00
CA ASP A 329 -10.50 -14.23 1.69
C ASP A 329 -11.49 -14.31 2.87
N GLY A 330 -11.35 -15.39 3.68
CA GLY A 330 -12.23 -15.70 4.80
C GLY A 330 -13.64 -16.16 4.42
N GLY A 331 -13.89 -16.45 3.15
CA GLY A 331 -15.19 -16.86 2.64
C GLY A 331 -16.25 -15.75 2.76
N TRP A 332 -15.84 -14.49 2.61
CA TRP A 332 -16.71 -13.33 2.84
C TRP A 332 -17.96 -13.30 1.94
N LEU A 333 -17.89 -13.92 0.77
CA LEU A 333 -19.03 -14.07 -0.14
C LEU A 333 -20.00 -15.17 0.29
N GLU A 334 -19.56 -16.10 1.16
CA GLU A 334 -20.27 -17.31 1.53
C GLU A 334 -20.72 -17.33 2.99
N VAL A 335 -20.03 -16.56 3.88
CA VAL A 335 -20.12 -16.71 5.35
C VAL A 335 -21.44 -16.25 5.93
N ASP A 336 -22.00 -15.16 5.43
CA ASP A 336 -23.20 -14.55 6.04
C ASP A 336 -24.49 -15.11 5.45
N GLY A 337 -24.53 -16.39 5.13
CA GLY A 337 -25.73 -16.90 4.58
C GLY A 337 -25.68 -18.28 3.97
N PHE A 338 -24.54 -18.89 3.97
CA PHE A 338 -24.43 -20.30 3.65
C PHE A 338 -24.01 -21.04 4.93
N SER A 339 -24.92 -21.82 5.51
CA SER A 339 -24.55 -22.70 6.59
C SER A 339 -23.49 -23.67 6.08
N ARG A 340 -22.30 -23.68 6.69
CA ARG A 340 -21.25 -24.67 6.41
C ARG A 340 -21.61 -26.09 6.88
N SER A 341 -22.73 -26.24 7.61
CA SER A 341 -23.22 -27.52 8.07
C SER A 341 -24.05 -28.18 6.98
N ARG A 342 -23.66 -29.37 6.58
CA ARG A 342 -24.37 -30.24 5.62
C ARG A 342 -25.86 -30.41 5.94
N ASP A 343 -26.21 -30.35 7.24
CA ASP A 343 -27.53 -30.71 7.71
C ASP A 343 -28.47 -29.51 7.84
N ASN A 344 -27.94 -28.27 7.68
CA ASN A 344 -28.68 -27.03 7.85
C ASN A 344 -28.42 -26.00 6.74
N PHE A 345 -28.18 -26.45 5.51
CA PHE A 345 -28.03 -25.55 4.38
C PHE A 345 -29.31 -24.74 4.18
N GLN A 346 -29.17 -23.43 4.23
CA GLN A 346 -30.24 -22.49 3.85
C GLN A 346 -29.68 -21.52 2.84
N VAL A 347 -30.36 -21.39 1.70
CA VAL A 347 -30.06 -20.32 0.74
C VAL A 347 -30.33 -18.99 1.41
N VAL A 348 -29.41 -18.08 1.30
CA VAL A 348 -29.55 -16.71 1.80
C VAL A 348 -30.71 -16.01 1.13
N ASP A 349 -31.28 -15.05 1.84
CA ASP A 349 -32.29 -14.18 1.27
C ASP A 349 -31.71 -13.32 0.11
N GLU A 350 -32.59 -12.90 -0.77
CA GLU A 350 -32.25 -12.13 -1.97
C GLU A 350 -31.59 -10.77 -1.64
N ALA A 351 -31.92 -10.17 -0.50
CA ALA A 351 -31.32 -8.90 -0.07
C ALA A 351 -29.83 -9.08 0.25
N THR A 352 -29.48 -10.16 0.95
CA THR A 352 -28.06 -10.51 1.23
C THR A 352 -27.29 -10.79 -0.06
N ILE A 353 -27.85 -11.59 -0.98
CA ILE A 353 -27.21 -11.87 -2.28
C ILE A 353 -26.98 -10.58 -3.06
N THR A 354 -27.97 -9.69 -3.08
CA THR A 354 -27.87 -8.40 -3.76
C THR A 354 -26.77 -7.52 -3.16
N GLU A 355 -26.69 -7.43 -1.82
CA GLU A 355 -25.64 -6.65 -1.16
C GLU A 355 -24.25 -7.24 -1.39
N LYS A 356 -24.08 -8.56 -1.30
CA LYS A 356 -22.80 -9.24 -1.62
C LYS A 356 -22.37 -9.01 -3.06
N THR A 357 -23.31 -9.09 -4.00
CA THR A 357 -23.05 -8.79 -5.43
C THR A 357 -22.58 -7.35 -5.64
N LYS A 358 -23.20 -6.40 -4.94
CA LYS A 358 -22.81 -4.99 -4.97
C LYS A 358 -21.43 -4.76 -4.35
N GLN A 359 -21.13 -5.41 -3.23
CA GLN A 359 -19.82 -5.36 -2.58
C GLN A 359 -18.73 -5.94 -3.49
N LEU A 360 -18.97 -7.09 -4.13
CA LEU A 360 -18.04 -7.69 -5.09
C LEU A 360 -17.77 -6.76 -6.28
N LYS A 361 -18.82 -6.12 -6.80
CA LYS A 361 -18.68 -5.12 -7.86
C LYS A 361 -17.84 -3.93 -7.42
N ALA A 362 -18.04 -3.43 -6.19
CA ALA A 362 -17.25 -2.33 -5.63
C ALA A 362 -15.77 -2.73 -5.43
N LEU A 363 -15.51 -3.92 -4.88
CA LEU A 363 -14.17 -4.47 -4.71
C LEU A 363 -13.41 -4.52 -6.04
N TRP A 364 -14.00 -5.19 -7.05
CA TRP A 364 -13.35 -5.32 -8.35
C TRP A 364 -13.25 -3.99 -9.11
N THR A 365 -14.12 -3.03 -8.84
CA THR A 365 -13.94 -1.66 -9.38
C THR A 365 -12.68 -1.01 -8.79
N ASN A 366 -12.45 -1.13 -7.48
CA ASN A 366 -11.26 -0.57 -6.82
C ASN A 366 -9.98 -1.27 -7.30
N ILE A 367 -9.97 -2.61 -7.36
CA ILE A 367 -8.82 -3.37 -7.87
C ILE A 367 -8.54 -3.01 -9.34
N ALA A 368 -9.56 -3.06 -10.18
CA ALA A 368 -9.41 -2.78 -11.61
C ALA A 368 -8.92 -1.35 -11.87
N GLN A 369 -9.39 -0.38 -11.11
CA GLN A 369 -8.91 1.01 -11.21
C GLN A 369 -7.43 1.13 -10.85
N ALA A 370 -6.97 0.40 -9.83
CA ALA A 370 -5.57 0.40 -9.40
C ALA A 370 -4.61 -0.18 -10.43
N PHE A 371 -5.07 -1.12 -11.28
CA PHE A 371 -4.28 -1.78 -12.32
C PHE A 371 -4.67 -1.36 -13.75
N LYS A 372 -5.43 -0.29 -13.91
CA LYS A 372 -6.01 0.15 -15.19
C LYS A 372 -4.98 0.33 -16.32
N ASP A 373 -3.80 0.83 -15.97
CA ASP A 373 -2.75 1.18 -16.93
C ASP A 373 -1.74 0.03 -17.19
N TYR A 374 -1.87 -1.08 -16.48
CA TYR A 374 -1.07 -2.28 -16.74
C TYR A 374 -1.57 -2.97 -18.02
N ASP A 375 -0.64 -3.49 -18.81
CA ASP A 375 -0.98 -4.18 -20.07
C ASP A 375 -1.50 -5.61 -19.87
N GLU A 376 -1.53 -6.40 -20.93
CA GLU A 376 -2.06 -7.75 -20.95
C GLU A 376 -1.26 -8.78 -20.14
N HIS A 377 -0.07 -8.43 -19.63
CA HIS A 377 0.64 -9.29 -18.71
C HIS A 377 -0.08 -9.45 -17.36
N VAL A 378 -1.00 -8.54 -17.02
CA VAL A 378 -1.84 -8.65 -15.81
C VAL A 378 -3.24 -9.10 -16.19
N VAL A 379 -3.63 -10.27 -15.69
CA VAL A 379 -4.93 -10.92 -15.88
C VAL A 379 -5.67 -10.92 -14.55
N PHE A 380 -6.99 -10.75 -14.56
CA PHE A 380 -7.81 -10.79 -13.35
C PHE A 380 -8.65 -12.06 -13.30
N ALA A 381 -8.68 -12.72 -12.14
CA ALA A 381 -9.53 -13.85 -11.82
C ALA A 381 -10.54 -13.46 -10.73
N GLY A 382 -11.83 -13.59 -11.03
CA GLY A 382 -12.89 -12.99 -10.23
C GLY A 382 -12.99 -13.48 -8.80
N LEU A 383 -12.74 -14.77 -8.61
CA LEU A 383 -12.92 -15.53 -7.37
C LEU A 383 -11.78 -16.54 -7.23
N ASN A 384 -11.90 -17.44 -6.23
CA ASN A 384 -11.01 -18.60 -6.08
C ASN A 384 -11.80 -19.90 -6.27
N GLU A 385 -12.31 -20.48 -5.19
CA GLU A 385 -13.08 -21.73 -5.16
C GLU A 385 -14.50 -21.46 -4.64
N PRO A 386 -15.34 -20.75 -5.40
CA PRO A 386 -16.66 -20.36 -4.93
C PRO A 386 -17.50 -21.58 -4.57
N PHE A 387 -18.11 -21.55 -3.38
CA PHE A 387 -18.84 -22.68 -2.79
C PHE A 387 -17.95 -23.92 -2.60
N GLN A 388 -16.73 -23.71 -2.02
CA GLN A 388 -15.71 -24.74 -1.78
C GLN A 388 -16.26 -25.96 -1.04
N GLU A 389 -17.23 -25.78 -0.18
CA GLU A 389 -18.07 -26.85 0.31
C GLU A 389 -18.90 -27.45 -0.84
N TYR A 390 -18.21 -27.91 -1.90
CA TYR A 390 -18.88 -28.42 -3.11
C TYR A 390 -19.88 -29.54 -2.84
N LYS A 391 -19.82 -30.17 -1.67
CA LYS A 391 -20.85 -31.07 -1.16
C LYS A 391 -22.19 -30.36 -0.98
N LEU A 392 -22.16 -29.06 -0.64
CA LEU A 392 -23.33 -28.19 -0.67
C LEU A 392 -23.76 -27.96 -2.11
N PHE A 393 -22.82 -27.65 -2.99
CA PHE A 393 -23.13 -27.39 -4.40
C PHE A 393 -23.76 -28.61 -5.07
N ASN A 394 -23.24 -29.81 -4.87
CA ASN A 394 -23.77 -31.05 -5.47
C ASN A 394 -25.21 -31.37 -5.08
N GLY A 395 -25.66 -30.95 -3.90
CA GLY A 395 -27.06 -31.07 -3.48
C GLY A 395 -27.92 -29.86 -3.85
N HIS A 396 -27.30 -28.70 -4.12
CA HIS A 396 -27.97 -27.39 -4.20
C HIS A 396 -27.60 -26.59 -5.44
N HIS A 397 -27.25 -27.27 -6.54
CA HIS A 397 -26.82 -26.61 -7.78
C HIS A 397 -27.91 -25.70 -8.38
N GLN A 398 -29.20 -26.00 -8.14
CA GLN A 398 -30.30 -25.18 -8.65
C GLN A 398 -30.36 -23.82 -7.96
N GLU A 399 -30.04 -23.77 -6.68
CA GLU A 399 -30.05 -22.55 -5.87
C GLU A 399 -28.75 -21.76 -6.02
N LEU A 400 -27.60 -22.45 -6.07
CA LEU A 400 -26.27 -21.83 -6.03
C LEU A 400 -25.78 -21.37 -7.41
N THR A 401 -26.15 -22.06 -8.49
CA THR A 401 -25.71 -21.66 -9.85
C THR A 401 -26.13 -20.23 -10.23
N PRO A 402 -27.37 -19.78 -9.99
CA PRO A 402 -27.77 -18.42 -10.30
C PRO A 402 -26.98 -17.38 -9.50
N ILE A 403 -26.60 -17.69 -8.25
CA ILE A 403 -25.81 -16.79 -7.41
C ILE A 403 -24.40 -16.66 -7.96
N LEU A 404 -23.75 -17.77 -8.28
CA LEU A 404 -22.41 -17.77 -8.88
C LEU A 404 -22.40 -17.03 -10.23
N GLN A 405 -23.42 -17.20 -11.04
CA GLN A 405 -23.57 -16.47 -12.29
C GLN A 405 -23.65 -14.96 -12.06
N ARG A 406 -24.40 -14.52 -11.06
CA ARG A 406 -24.45 -13.08 -10.67
C ARG A 406 -23.11 -12.55 -10.23
N TYR A 407 -22.33 -13.32 -9.45
CA TYR A 407 -21.01 -12.94 -9.00
C TYR A 407 -20.04 -12.82 -10.19
N ASN A 408 -19.97 -13.82 -11.06
CA ASN A 408 -19.13 -13.77 -12.25
C ASN A 408 -19.51 -12.59 -13.17
N GLN A 409 -20.83 -12.32 -13.35
CA GLN A 409 -21.28 -11.18 -14.14
C GLN A 409 -20.91 -9.84 -13.49
N ALA A 410 -21.09 -9.71 -12.17
CA ALA A 410 -20.74 -8.49 -11.43
C ALA A 410 -19.24 -8.18 -11.53
N PHE A 411 -18.39 -9.20 -11.47
CA PHE A 411 -16.95 -9.08 -11.68
C PHE A 411 -16.63 -8.54 -13.09
N VAL A 412 -17.15 -9.18 -14.14
CA VAL A 412 -16.90 -8.77 -15.52
C VAL A 412 -17.36 -7.33 -15.74
N ASP A 413 -18.59 -7.00 -15.32
CA ASP A 413 -19.16 -5.66 -15.47
C ASP A 413 -18.33 -4.60 -14.73
N ALA A 414 -17.90 -4.90 -13.50
CA ALA A 414 -17.09 -3.99 -12.71
C ALA A 414 -15.77 -3.65 -13.40
N VAL A 415 -15.06 -4.65 -13.88
CA VAL A 415 -13.78 -4.45 -14.56
C VAL A 415 -13.98 -3.67 -15.86
N ARG A 416 -14.94 -4.05 -16.70
CA ARG A 416 -15.20 -3.38 -17.99
C ARG A 416 -15.57 -1.91 -17.82
N ALA A 417 -16.36 -1.59 -16.80
CA ALA A 417 -16.80 -0.22 -16.51
C ALA A 417 -15.65 0.74 -16.17
N THR A 418 -14.50 0.26 -15.71
CA THR A 418 -13.34 1.11 -15.41
C THR A 418 -12.63 1.65 -16.66
N GLY A 419 -12.85 1.07 -17.83
CA GLY A 419 -12.29 1.52 -19.12
C GLY A 419 -10.76 1.33 -19.23
N GLY A 420 -10.11 2.08 -20.13
CA GLY A 420 -8.69 1.91 -20.42
C GLY A 420 -8.37 0.48 -20.88
N ASN A 421 -7.25 -0.09 -20.43
CA ASN A 421 -6.88 -1.47 -20.73
C ASN A 421 -7.91 -2.49 -20.21
N ASN A 422 -8.61 -2.17 -19.12
CA ASN A 422 -9.63 -3.05 -18.53
C ASN A 422 -10.85 -3.25 -19.43
N ALA A 423 -11.12 -2.35 -20.38
CA ALA A 423 -12.18 -2.54 -21.37
C ALA A 423 -11.97 -3.79 -22.24
N SER A 424 -10.71 -4.27 -22.35
CA SER A 424 -10.35 -5.44 -23.18
C SER A 424 -9.42 -6.43 -22.45
N ARG A 425 -9.16 -6.24 -21.15
CA ARG A 425 -8.34 -7.15 -20.34
C ARG A 425 -8.93 -8.55 -20.33
N VAL A 426 -8.07 -9.57 -20.42
CA VAL A 426 -8.48 -10.96 -20.23
C VAL A 426 -8.89 -11.17 -18.78
N LEU A 427 -10.06 -11.81 -18.59
CA LEU A 427 -10.65 -12.11 -17.31
C LEU A 427 -10.85 -13.61 -17.17
N VAL A 428 -10.70 -14.11 -15.95
CA VAL A 428 -10.88 -15.52 -15.61
C VAL A 428 -12.08 -15.67 -14.70
N VAL A 429 -13.00 -16.56 -15.06
CA VAL A 429 -14.20 -16.85 -14.26
C VAL A 429 -14.14 -18.28 -13.73
N GLN A 430 -14.67 -18.48 -12.55
CA GLN A 430 -14.64 -19.74 -11.84
C GLN A 430 -15.97 -20.46 -11.92
N GLY A 431 -15.91 -21.78 -12.10
CA GLY A 431 -17.03 -22.67 -11.87
C GLY A 431 -17.15 -23.04 -10.38
N PRO A 432 -18.21 -23.80 -10.02
CA PRO A 432 -18.45 -24.18 -8.64
C PRO A 432 -17.27 -24.94 -8.04
N ALA A 433 -16.73 -24.44 -6.91
CA ALA A 433 -15.57 -24.97 -6.21
C ALA A 433 -14.34 -25.24 -7.12
N THR A 434 -14.30 -24.62 -8.30
CA THR A 434 -13.33 -24.93 -9.38
C THR A 434 -13.21 -26.41 -9.70
N ASN A 435 -14.22 -27.20 -9.31
CA ASN A 435 -14.30 -28.63 -9.61
C ASN A 435 -14.61 -28.86 -11.10
N ILE A 436 -13.85 -29.72 -11.78
CA ILE A 436 -13.98 -29.97 -13.23
C ILE A 436 -15.39 -30.39 -13.60
N GLN A 437 -15.94 -31.42 -12.93
CA GLN A 437 -17.25 -31.95 -13.29
C GLN A 437 -18.37 -30.91 -13.09
N SER A 438 -18.33 -30.21 -11.94
CA SER A 438 -19.32 -29.18 -11.62
C SER A 438 -19.20 -27.97 -12.56
N THR A 439 -17.97 -27.58 -12.89
CA THR A 439 -17.71 -26.48 -13.84
C THR A 439 -18.23 -26.83 -15.23
N CYS A 440 -17.94 -28.03 -15.75
CA CYS A 440 -18.45 -28.45 -17.05
C CYS A 440 -19.98 -28.53 -17.10
N ASN A 441 -20.64 -28.93 -16.00
CA ASN A 441 -22.07 -29.11 -15.95
C ASN A 441 -22.86 -27.83 -15.70
N TYR A 442 -22.31 -26.90 -14.90
CA TYR A 442 -23.12 -25.83 -14.30
C TYR A 442 -22.60 -24.41 -14.56
N LEU A 443 -21.33 -24.23 -14.97
CA LEU A 443 -20.84 -22.88 -15.27
C LEU A 443 -21.57 -22.30 -16.49
N GLN A 444 -22.21 -21.17 -16.27
CA GLN A 444 -22.74 -20.32 -17.34
C GLN A 444 -21.78 -19.15 -17.53
N MET A 445 -21.24 -19.03 -18.74
CA MET A 445 -20.33 -17.92 -19.06
C MET A 445 -21.04 -16.59 -18.90
N PRO A 446 -20.46 -15.62 -18.18
CA PRO A 446 -21.04 -14.28 -18.13
C PRO A 446 -21.01 -13.62 -19.50
N GLN A 447 -21.91 -12.67 -19.71
CA GLN A 447 -21.86 -11.82 -20.88
C GLN A 447 -20.68 -10.84 -20.77
N ASP A 448 -19.98 -10.65 -21.88
CA ASP A 448 -18.89 -9.67 -21.97
C ASP A 448 -19.13 -8.74 -23.17
N THR A 449 -18.79 -7.48 -23.00
CA THR A 449 -18.82 -6.48 -24.07
C THR A 449 -17.73 -6.71 -25.13
N LYS A 450 -16.77 -7.58 -24.84
CA LYS A 450 -15.66 -7.97 -25.72
C LYS A 450 -15.66 -9.47 -25.94
N THR A 451 -15.55 -9.87 -27.19
CA THR A 451 -15.35 -11.27 -27.56
C THR A 451 -13.93 -11.73 -27.24
N ASP A 452 -13.75 -13.03 -27.00
CA ASP A 452 -12.45 -13.69 -26.85
C ASP A 452 -11.58 -13.10 -25.72
N ARG A 453 -12.22 -12.65 -24.62
CA ARG A 453 -11.53 -12.06 -23.46
C ARG A 453 -11.80 -12.77 -22.13
N LEU A 454 -12.46 -13.92 -22.18
CA LEU A 454 -12.74 -14.72 -20.98
C LEU A 454 -11.99 -16.06 -21.02
N MET A 455 -11.53 -16.50 -19.87
CA MET A 455 -11.00 -17.82 -19.58
C MET A 455 -11.81 -18.46 -18.44
N VAL A 456 -11.75 -19.78 -18.33
CA VAL A 456 -12.34 -20.55 -17.23
C VAL A 456 -11.23 -21.11 -16.35
N GLU A 457 -11.43 -21.07 -15.02
CA GLU A 457 -10.53 -21.66 -14.06
C GLU A 457 -11.14 -22.88 -13.39
N VAL A 458 -10.34 -23.94 -13.28
CA VAL A 458 -10.58 -25.13 -12.48
C VAL A 458 -9.34 -25.44 -11.65
N HIS A 459 -9.49 -26.23 -10.59
CA HIS A 459 -8.37 -26.75 -9.79
C HIS A 459 -8.30 -28.27 -9.92
N TYR A 460 -7.12 -28.85 -9.74
CA TYR A 460 -6.91 -30.28 -9.93
C TYR A 460 -5.99 -30.90 -8.89
N TYR A 461 -6.58 -31.66 -7.98
CA TYR A 461 -5.87 -32.38 -6.91
C TYR A 461 -6.23 -33.87 -6.88
N ASP A 462 -6.65 -34.42 -8.02
CA ASP A 462 -7.03 -35.85 -8.07
C ASP A 462 -5.87 -36.77 -8.48
N PRO A 463 -5.85 -37.99 -7.94
CA PRO A 463 -6.76 -38.48 -6.88
C PRO A 463 -6.31 -37.98 -5.50
N TRP A 464 -7.25 -37.46 -4.73
CA TRP A 464 -6.98 -36.80 -3.43
C TRP A 464 -6.14 -37.65 -2.47
N ASN A 465 -6.33 -38.99 -2.44
CA ASN A 465 -5.54 -39.84 -1.57
C ASN A 465 -4.04 -39.79 -1.87
N PHE A 466 -3.66 -39.63 -3.15
CA PHE A 466 -2.26 -39.49 -3.54
C PHE A 466 -1.77 -38.06 -3.33
N THR A 467 -2.52 -37.09 -3.79
CA THR A 467 -2.11 -35.69 -3.74
C THR A 467 -2.07 -35.13 -2.33
N SER A 468 -2.89 -35.64 -1.40
CA SER A 468 -2.80 -35.35 0.03
C SER A 468 -1.61 -36.02 0.73
N GLY A 469 -0.92 -36.95 0.06
CA GLY A 469 0.15 -37.75 0.67
C GLY A 469 -0.32 -38.91 1.54
N ALA A 470 -1.62 -39.24 1.53
CA ALA A 470 -2.16 -40.38 2.29
C ALA A 470 -1.72 -41.74 1.74
N VAL A 471 -1.44 -41.83 0.43
CA VAL A 471 -0.87 -43.00 -0.23
C VAL A 471 0.35 -42.61 -1.05
N SER A 472 1.32 -43.52 -1.16
CA SER A 472 2.60 -43.28 -1.87
C SER A 472 2.60 -43.74 -3.33
N THR A 473 1.52 -44.36 -3.80
CA THR A 473 1.45 -44.91 -5.16
C THR A 473 0.28 -44.35 -5.94
N TRP A 474 0.54 -44.08 -7.22
CA TRP A 474 -0.46 -43.70 -8.20
C TRP A 474 -0.02 -44.17 -9.60
N ASN A 475 -0.94 -44.68 -10.38
CA ASN A 475 -0.68 -45.18 -11.74
C ASN A 475 -1.81 -44.94 -12.75
N ASP A 476 -2.91 -44.32 -12.33
CA ASP A 476 -4.07 -44.05 -13.19
C ASP A 476 -3.90 -42.75 -14.00
N LYS A 477 -3.13 -42.87 -15.09
CA LYS A 477 -2.92 -41.75 -16.02
C LYS A 477 -4.14 -41.44 -16.86
N ASN A 478 -5.07 -42.38 -17.00
CA ASN A 478 -6.23 -42.18 -17.88
C ASN A 478 -7.27 -41.27 -17.22
N SER A 479 -7.47 -41.39 -15.90
CA SER A 479 -8.40 -40.49 -15.21
C SER A 479 -8.07 -39.01 -15.43
N ILE A 480 -6.78 -38.64 -15.40
CA ILE A 480 -6.33 -37.24 -15.71
C ILE A 480 -6.70 -36.86 -17.15
N LYS A 481 -6.46 -37.74 -18.10
CA LYS A 481 -6.76 -37.46 -19.50
C LYS A 481 -8.26 -37.30 -19.73
N ASP A 482 -9.05 -38.20 -19.14
CA ASP A 482 -10.52 -38.18 -19.26
C ASP A 482 -11.12 -36.89 -18.66
N ASP A 483 -10.61 -36.44 -17.53
CA ASP A 483 -11.05 -35.20 -16.91
C ASP A 483 -10.70 -33.98 -17.79
N PHE A 484 -9.50 -33.95 -18.36
CA PHE A 484 -9.10 -32.82 -19.21
C PHE A 484 -9.75 -32.88 -20.61
N ASP A 485 -10.18 -34.04 -21.08
CA ASP A 485 -11.02 -34.16 -22.27
C ASP A 485 -12.43 -33.60 -22.06
N LYS A 486 -12.99 -33.70 -20.85
CA LYS A 486 -14.25 -33.00 -20.50
C LYS A 486 -14.08 -31.48 -20.61
N LEU A 487 -12.99 -30.93 -20.06
CA LEU A 487 -12.70 -29.50 -20.17
C LEU A 487 -12.49 -29.06 -21.62
N LYS A 488 -11.76 -29.87 -22.38
CA LYS A 488 -11.55 -29.60 -23.81
C LYS A 488 -12.89 -29.51 -24.55
N THR A 489 -13.75 -30.49 -24.36
CA THR A 489 -15.06 -30.53 -25.02
C THR A 489 -15.97 -29.39 -24.56
N ALA A 490 -16.00 -29.10 -23.25
CA ALA A 490 -16.89 -28.09 -22.70
C ALA A 490 -16.48 -26.65 -23.08
N PHE A 491 -15.19 -26.36 -23.19
CA PHE A 491 -14.67 -25.01 -23.29
C PHE A 491 -13.67 -24.80 -24.45
N ILE A 492 -12.57 -25.55 -24.51
CA ILE A 492 -11.47 -25.30 -25.48
C ILE A 492 -11.96 -25.40 -26.92
N ASP A 493 -12.77 -26.42 -27.24
CA ASP A 493 -13.34 -26.61 -28.60
C ASP A 493 -14.34 -25.50 -28.97
N ARG A 494 -14.77 -24.70 -28.02
CA ARG A 494 -15.60 -23.51 -28.17
C ARG A 494 -14.81 -22.20 -28.13
N ASN A 495 -13.48 -22.25 -28.26
CA ASN A 495 -12.56 -21.13 -28.15
C ASN A 495 -12.58 -20.42 -26.78
N ILE A 496 -12.94 -21.10 -25.72
CA ILE A 496 -12.87 -20.62 -24.33
C ILE A 496 -11.66 -21.28 -23.69
N PRO A 497 -10.54 -20.56 -23.45
CA PRO A 497 -9.37 -21.13 -22.80
C PRO A 497 -9.66 -21.51 -21.35
N VAL A 498 -8.95 -22.55 -20.90
CA VAL A 498 -9.04 -23.06 -19.53
C VAL A 498 -7.68 -22.97 -18.85
N ILE A 499 -7.65 -22.53 -17.61
CA ILE A 499 -6.51 -22.67 -16.73
C ILE A 499 -6.83 -23.69 -15.62
N ILE A 500 -5.85 -24.50 -15.26
CA ILE A 500 -5.83 -25.21 -13.98
C ILE A 500 -5.12 -24.27 -13.01
N GLY A 501 -5.88 -23.42 -12.30
CA GLY A 501 -5.33 -22.38 -11.44
C GLY A 501 -4.48 -22.93 -10.30
N GLU A 502 -4.80 -24.16 -9.86
CA GLU A 502 -4.04 -24.86 -8.85
C GLU A 502 -3.97 -26.36 -9.17
N CYS A 503 -2.77 -26.93 -9.10
CA CYS A 503 -2.55 -28.36 -9.06
C CYS A 503 -1.29 -28.67 -8.26
N GLY A 504 -1.32 -29.78 -7.52
CA GLY A 504 -0.18 -30.18 -6.73
C GLY A 504 -0.38 -31.52 -6.04
N ALA A 505 0.72 -32.11 -5.58
CA ALA A 505 0.69 -33.33 -4.81
C ALA A 505 1.69 -33.27 -3.65
N GLY A 506 1.26 -33.74 -2.50
CA GLY A 506 2.03 -33.71 -1.26
C GLY A 506 3.35 -34.44 -1.38
N TRP A 507 4.44 -33.77 -1.11
CA TRP A 507 5.77 -34.33 -1.15
C TRP A 507 6.14 -34.95 0.18
N GLN A 508 6.68 -36.20 0.12
CA GLN A 508 7.27 -36.90 1.26
C GLN A 508 8.77 -37.10 1.00
N LYS A 509 9.60 -36.34 1.68
CA LYS A 509 11.05 -36.35 1.53
C LYS A 509 11.58 -37.77 1.88
N ASN A 510 12.49 -38.30 1.04
CA ASN A 510 13.30 -39.52 1.26
C ASN A 510 12.68 -40.88 0.85
N GLU A 511 11.56 -40.92 0.16
CA GLU A 511 11.04 -42.18 -0.41
C GLU A 511 11.25 -42.22 -1.94
N ALA A 512 12.22 -43.00 -2.43
CA ALA A 512 12.56 -43.04 -3.84
C ALA A 512 11.39 -43.48 -4.74
N SER A 513 10.59 -44.43 -4.26
CA SER A 513 9.39 -44.91 -4.96
C SER A 513 8.33 -43.82 -5.05
N PHE A 514 8.09 -43.10 -3.97
CA PHE A 514 7.17 -41.98 -3.93
C PHE A 514 7.63 -40.86 -4.88
N ASN A 515 8.91 -40.49 -4.84
CA ASN A 515 9.48 -39.46 -5.71
C ASN A 515 9.32 -39.79 -7.19
N THR A 516 9.46 -41.05 -7.57
CA THR A 516 9.23 -41.54 -8.95
C THR A 516 7.77 -41.36 -9.35
N THR A 517 6.84 -41.75 -8.46
CA THR A 517 5.39 -41.59 -8.67
C THR A 517 5.00 -40.12 -8.74
N LEU A 518 5.51 -39.29 -7.84
CA LEU A 518 5.29 -37.83 -7.82
C LEU A 518 5.72 -37.18 -9.12
N LYS A 519 6.93 -37.47 -9.59
CA LYS A 519 7.43 -37.00 -10.89
C LYS A 519 6.50 -37.44 -12.04
N SER A 520 6.04 -38.69 -12.02
CA SER A 520 5.13 -39.21 -13.04
C SER A 520 3.76 -38.51 -13.02
N TRP A 521 3.23 -38.19 -11.83
CA TRP A 521 1.96 -37.46 -11.68
C TRP A 521 2.06 -36.06 -12.26
N TYR A 522 3.05 -35.26 -11.84
CA TYR A 522 3.26 -33.91 -12.37
C TYR A 522 3.50 -33.94 -13.90
N ALA A 523 4.31 -34.88 -14.40
CA ALA A 523 4.53 -35.02 -15.84
C ALA A 523 3.22 -35.31 -16.59
N THR A 524 2.37 -36.18 -16.06
CA THR A 524 1.09 -36.53 -16.69
C THR A 524 0.11 -35.37 -16.67
N VAL A 525 -0.01 -34.64 -15.54
CA VAL A 525 -0.87 -33.46 -15.43
C VAL A 525 -0.45 -32.40 -16.42
N PHE A 526 0.83 -32.01 -16.41
CA PHE A 526 1.32 -30.93 -17.26
C PHE A 526 1.29 -31.31 -18.74
N GLU A 527 1.70 -32.53 -19.13
CA GLU A 527 1.59 -32.99 -20.50
C GLU A 527 0.14 -33.02 -20.97
N SER A 528 -0.76 -33.61 -20.18
CA SER A 528 -2.17 -33.77 -20.59
C SER A 528 -2.89 -32.44 -20.70
N ALA A 529 -2.61 -31.48 -19.82
CA ALA A 529 -3.16 -30.13 -19.87
C ALA A 529 -2.66 -29.39 -21.11
N VAL A 530 -1.34 -29.31 -21.30
CA VAL A 530 -0.72 -28.51 -22.36
C VAL A 530 -1.11 -29.03 -23.75
N ARG A 531 -1.13 -30.36 -23.96
CA ARG A 531 -1.60 -30.98 -25.22
C ARG A 531 -3.06 -30.59 -25.58
N ARG A 532 -3.87 -30.23 -24.60
CA ARG A 532 -5.27 -29.82 -24.81
C ARG A 532 -5.46 -28.30 -24.86
N GLY A 533 -4.37 -27.53 -24.77
CA GLY A 533 -4.42 -26.06 -24.72
C GLY A 533 -4.87 -25.51 -23.38
N ILE A 534 -4.75 -26.29 -22.31
CA ILE A 534 -5.04 -25.91 -20.92
C ILE A 534 -3.74 -25.43 -20.25
N VAL A 535 -3.80 -24.38 -19.44
CA VAL A 535 -2.65 -23.79 -18.76
C VAL A 535 -2.59 -24.28 -17.32
N PRO A 536 -1.67 -25.19 -16.93
CA PRO A 536 -1.53 -25.65 -15.55
C PRO A 536 -0.65 -24.73 -14.73
N PHE A 537 -1.09 -24.43 -13.48
CA PHE A 537 -0.34 -23.69 -12.47
C PHE A 537 -0.03 -24.63 -11.29
N ALA A 538 1.25 -24.82 -11.02
CA ALA A 538 1.70 -25.58 -9.85
C ALA A 538 1.42 -24.81 -8.56
N TRP A 539 0.75 -25.42 -7.59
CA TRP A 539 0.56 -24.85 -6.26
C TRP A 539 1.82 -25.01 -5.42
N ASP A 540 2.25 -23.95 -4.73
CA ASP A 540 3.48 -23.93 -3.93
C ASP A 540 3.30 -23.08 -2.67
N ILE A 541 3.50 -23.67 -1.49
CA ILE A 541 3.19 -23.06 -0.18
C ILE A 541 4.42 -22.66 0.64
N ASN A 542 5.64 -22.98 0.19
CA ASN A 542 6.90 -22.69 0.91
C ASN A 542 6.93 -23.15 2.39
N VAL A 543 6.48 -24.36 2.67
CA VAL A 543 6.46 -24.95 4.01
C VAL A 543 7.32 -26.20 4.08
N SER A 544 8.07 -26.38 5.17
CA SER A 544 9.03 -27.48 5.33
C SER A 544 8.46 -28.77 5.94
N ASN A 545 7.28 -28.73 6.55
CA ASN A 545 6.66 -29.89 7.19
C ASN A 545 6.08 -30.85 6.15
N TYR A 546 6.32 -32.15 6.30
CA TYR A 546 5.87 -33.17 5.37
C TYR A 546 4.60 -33.90 5.89
N PRO A 547 3.69 -34.31 4.97
CA PRO A 547 3.66 -34.02 3.53
C PRO A 547 3.31 -32.55 3.25
N ASN A 548 3.88 -31.98 2.19
CA ASN A 548 3.56 -30.62 1.76
C ASN A 548 3.62 -30.48 0.23
N ILE A 549 3.08 -29.38 -0.30
CA ILE A 549 3.04 -29.07 -1.74
C ILE A 549 4.06 -27.96 -2.07
N SER A 550 5.21 -27.91 -1.39
CA SER A 550 6.25 -26.92 -1.67
C SER A 550 7.17 -27.40 -2.80
N ILE A 551 7.52 -26.50 -3.71
CA ILE A 551 8.39 -26.78 -4.87
C ILE A 551 9.68 -25.96 -4.77
N ILE A 552 9.58 -24.67 -4.56
CA ILE A 552 10.71 -23.74 -4.48
C ILE A 552 10.91 -23.31 -3.03
N ASP A 553 12.14 -23.47 -2.52
CA ASP A 553 12.58 -22.84 -1.28
C ASP A 553 12.81 -21.34 -1.54
N ARG A 554 11.88 -20.53 -1.08
CA ARG A 554 11.92 -19.07 -1.29
C ARG A 554 12.95 -18.37 -0.42
N HIS A 555 13.43 -19.05 0.65
CA HIS A 555 14.49 -18.53 1.50
C HIS A 555 15.88 -18.82 0.93
N GLN A 556 16.11 -20.07 0.48
CA GLN A 556 17.38 -20.51 -0.08
C GLN A 556 17.52 -20.23 -1.59
N LEU A 557 16.43 -19.83 -2.25
CA LEU A 557 16.37 -19.54 -3.69
C LEU A 557 16.84 -20.73 -4.54
N ASN A 558 16.23 -21.90 -4.31
CA ASN A 558 16.52 -23.11 -5.06
C ASN A 558 15.30 -24.03 -5.13
N VAL A 559 15.39 -25.08 -5.96
CA VAL A 559 14.35 -26.10 -6.03
C VAL A 559 14.45 -27.04 -4.82
N TRP A 560 13.39 -27.08 -4.02
CA TRP A 560 13.26 -27.98 -2.89
C TRP A 560 12.74 -29.36 -3.32
N ASN A 561 11.61 -29.37 -4.02
CA ASN A 561 10.99 -30.60 -4.53
C ASN A 561 11.44 -30.86 -5.98
N LYS A 562 12.62 -31.46 -6.13
CA LYS A 562 13.17 -31.80 -7.45
C LYS A 562 12.28 -32.73 -8.27
N PRO A 563 11.68 -33.83 -7.70
CA PRO A 563 10.77 -34.69 -8.46
C PRO A 563 9.59 -33.94 -9.09
N ALA A 564 8.97 -33.02 -8.36
CA ALA A 564 7.87 -32.19 -8.89
C ALA A 564 8.37 -31.33 -10.05
N MET A 565 9.48 -30.60 -9.86
CA MET A 565 10.02 -29.71 -10.89
C MET A 565 10.46 -30.47 -12.16
N GLU A 566 11.11 -31.63 -12.00
CA GLU A 566 11.47 -32.52 -13.11
C GLU A 566 10.23 -33.05 -13.83
N GLY A 567 9.15 -33.37 -13.09
CA GLY A 567 7.87 -33.81 -13.66
C GLY A 567 7.22 -32.70 -14.49
N ILE A 568 7.14 -31.48 -13.95
CA ILE A 568 6.60 -30.31 -14.64
C ILE A 568 7.36 -30.08 -15.96
N ASN A 569 8.67 -30.01 -15.90
CA ASN A 569 9.53 -29.78 -17.08
C ASN A 569 9.39 -30.90 -18.14
N ALA A 570 9.36 -32.16 -17.69
CA ALA A 570 9.17 -33.29 -18.57
C ALA A 570 7.79 -33.28 -19.26
N GLY A 571 6.72 -32.97 -18.53
CA GLY A 571 5.37 -32.89 -19.06
C GLY A 571 5.22 -31.76 -20.09
N VAL A 572 5.72 -30.58 -19.78
CA VAL A 572 5.72 -29.45 -20.73
C VAL A 572 6.53 -29.74 -21.99
N ALA A 573 7.70 -30.38 -21.84
CA ALA A 573 8.54 -30.75 -22.98
C ALA A 573 7.89 -31.83 -23.86
N ALA A 574 7.24 -32.82 -23.25
CA ALA A 574 6.56 -33.88 -23.99
C ALA A 574 5.31 -33.40 -24.75
N ALA A 575 4.71 -32.29 -24.32
CA ALA A 575 3.51 -31.73 -24.95
C ALA A 575 3.80 -30.89 -26.21
N LYS A 576 5.05 -30.42 -26.34
CA LYS A 576 5.53 -29.69 -27.54
C LYS A 576 5.86 -30.64 -28.67
#